data_435ad108e4e3ecdb89b5474066e9b1c3
#
_entry.id   435ad108e4e3ecdb89b5474066e9b1c3
#
_cell.length_a   1.000
_cell.length_b   1.000
_cell.length_c   1.000
_cell.angle_alpha   90.00
_cell.angle_beta   90.00
_cell.angle_gamma   90.00
#
_symmetry.space_group_name_H-M   'P 1'
#
loop_
_entity.id
_entity.type
_entity.pdbx_description
1 polymer ?
#
loop_
_entity_poly.entity_id
_entity_poly.type
_entity_poly.pdbx_seq_one_letter_code
_entity_poly.pdbx_strand_id
1 'polypeptide(L)'
;MRTEPPVPTKALEAIRAALGPGAESVDAPILQPLGLLLDLAGEAMRARLFVVQAEGGAELCLRPDFTVAVARRHLDGGAASGRYFYEGPAFRAAPGTERPEEFVQMGVEAFAPPSGDGAAADAEIAGLAWRAATAGGRSDLSLWLGDVGLFAAFIESLGLPATLSARLKRVAGRPRLLQAELARAGHVAAPAANQGQLAALLAGRSEGDTAALLEEVWALAGIEPVGGRGPAEIAARLVRRAEAAAAPALGQPEAQAIAAFMAISEPAAAGLARVRGLAGGKAKALTAALAVWDARLTDLARSVPADRMRFAPALGHAFDYYDGLTFEVRSEALGPDRPVAVGGRYDGLLARLGGGPGRAVGCMVRPWRAFAGGEA
;
A
#
# COMPACT_ATOMS: atom_id res chain seq x y z
N MET A 1 13.81 -17.42 -15.92
CA MET A 1 13.78 -16.28 -14.97
C MET A 1 14.75 -15.23 -15.49
N ARG A 2 14.28 -13.97 -15.64
CA ARG A 2 15.10 -12.84 -16.11
C ARG A 2 15.72 -12.14 -14.89
N THR A 3 17.02 -11.88 -14.94
CA THR A 3 17.77 -11.26 -13.84
C THR A 3 18.18 -9.84 -14.22
N GLU A 4 18.27 -8.94 -13.23
CA GLU A 4 18.92 -7.64 -13.45
C GLU A 4 20.41 -7.81 -13.69
N PRO A 5 21.04 -6.97 -14.51
CA PRO A 5 22.48 -6.94 -14.62
C PRO A 5 23.17 -6.61 -13.29
N PRO A 6 24.42 -7.03 -13.07
CA PRO A 6 25.15 -6.73 -11.85
C PRO A 6 25.44 -5.22 -11.73
N VAL A 7 25.29 -4.70 -10.52
CA VAL A 7 25.63 -3.32 -10.20
C VAL A 7 27.11 -3.25 -9.81
N PRO A 8 27.87 -2.25 -10.27
CA PRO A 8 29.27 -2.08 -9.86
C PRO A 8 29.41 -1.98 -8.33
N THR A 9 30.41 -2.65 -7.77
CA THR A 9 30.65 -2.72 -6.31
C THR A 9 30.67 -1.33 -5.65
N LYS A 10 31.34 -0.37 -6.28
CA LYS A 10 31.42 1.01 -5.77
C LYS A 10 30.04 1.67 -5.62
N ALA A 11 29.12 1.44 -6.56
CA ALA A 11 27.75 1.97 -6.47
C ALA A 11 26.95 1.24 -5.37
N LEU A 12 27.10 -0.09 -5.23
CA LEU A 12 26.48 -0.84 -4.13
C LEU A 12 26.98 -0.35 -2.77
N GLU A 13 28.29 -0.14 -2.61
CA GLU A 13 28.88 0.37 -1.37
C GLU A 13 28.38 1.77 -1.03
N ALA A 14 28.26 2.67 -2.01
CA ALA A 14 27.72 4.00 -1.81
C ALA A 14 26.25 3.99 -1.35
N ILE A 15 25.41 3.15 -1.98
CA ILE A 15 24.01 2.98 -1.59
C ILE A 15 23.90 2.37 -0.18
N ARG A 16 24.72 1.35 0.12
CA ARG A 16 24.77 0.71 1.44
C ARG A 16 25.21 1.70 2.52
N ALA A 17 26.23 2.51 2.25
CA ALA A 17 26.68 3.55 3.18
C ALA A 17 25.61 4.61 3.44
N ALA A 18 24.77 4.91 2.47
CA ALA A 18 23.66 5.85 2.64
C ALA A 18 22.50 5.28 3.48
N LEU A 19 22.23 3.96 3.40
CA LEU A 19 21.13 3.28 4.10
C LEU A 19 21.49 2.79 5.50
N GLY A 20 22.75 2.33 5.69
CA GLY A 20 23.17 1.56 6.85
C GLY A 20 23.30 2.28 8.19
N PRO A 21 23.58 3.59 8.29
CA PRO A 21 23.83 4.22 9.59
C PRO A 21 22.67 4.03 10.58
N GLY A 22 23.01 3.47 11.76
CA GLY A 22 22.05 3.26 12.85
C GLY A 22 21.03 2.15 12.65
N ALA A 23 21.23 1.26 11.66
CA ALA A 23 20.38 0.10 11.43
C ALA A 23 21.13 -1.21 11.70
N GLU A 24 20.46 -2.16 12.35
CA GLU A 24 20.92 -3.55 12.51
C GLU A 24 20.81 -4.27 11.17
N SER A 25 21.88 -4.91 10.72
CA SER A 25 21.83 -5.74 9.50
C SER A 25 21.08 -7.03 9.78
N VAL A 26 20.07 -7.32 8.96
CA VAL A 26 19.28 -8.55 9.09
C VAL A 26 19.30 -9.36 7.81
N ASP A 27 19.41 -10.66 8.00
CA ASP A 27 19.16 -11.64 6.94
C ASP A 27 17.70 -12.12 7.06
N ALA A 28 17.01 -12.18 5.93
CA ALA A 28 15.63 -12.60 5.85
C ALA A 28 15.51 -13.85 4.97
N PRO A 29 14.73 -14.88 5.37
CA PRO A 29 14.57 -16.07 4.56
C PRO A 29 14.06 -15.78 3.15
N ILE A 30 14.62 -16.44 2.15
CA ILE A 30 14.17 -16.34 0.74
C ILE A 30 12.78 -16.95 0.59
N LEU A 31 12.54 -18.11 1.22
CA LEU A 31 11.26 -18.80 1.20
C LEU A 31 10.33 -18.19 2.26
N GLN A 32 9.13 -17.80 1.84
CA GLN A 32 8.11 -17.20 2.69
C GLN A 32 6.82 -18.03 2.61
N PRO A 33 6.01 -18.10 3.69
CA PRO A 33 4.71 -18.73 3.66
C PRO A 33 3.79 -18.03 2.67
N LEU A 34 3.31 -18.74 1.63
CA LEU A 34 2.45 -18.18 0.58
C LEU A 34 1.15 -17.62 1.15
N GLY A 35 0.47 -18.38 2.02
CA GLY A 35 -0.80 -17.97 2.62
C GLY A 35 -0.70 -16.62 3.32
N LEU A 36 0.35 -16.41 4.11
CA LEU A 36 0.58 -15.13 4.80
C LEU A 36 0.67 -13.95 3.83
N LEU A 37 1.42 -14.10 2.73
CA LEU A 37 1.56 -13.02 1.75
C LEU A 37 0.25 -12.74 1.00
N LEU A 38 -0.54 -13.78 0.70
CA LEU A 38 -1.85 -13.62 0.06
C LEU A 38 -2.88 -12.98 1.00
N ASP A 39 -2.84 -13.30 2.29
CA ASP A 39 -3.68 -12.65 3.31
C ASP A 39 -3.37 -11.16 3.43
N LEU A 40 -2.11 -10.78 3.28
CA LEU A 40 -1.65 -9.38 3.37
C LEU A 40 -1.89 -8.57 2.09
N ALA A 41 -1.63 -9.17 0.92
CA ALA A 41 -1.61 -8.47 -0.37
C ALA A 41 -2.80 -8.81 -1.29
N GLY A 42 -3.61 -9.79 -0.89
CA GLY A 42 -4.75 -10.28 -1.66
C GLY A 42 -4.38 -11.34 -2.69
N GLU A 43 -5.36 -12.17 -3.06
CA GLU A 43 -5.18 -13.30 -3.99
C GLU A 43 -4.66 -12.88 -5.38
N ALA A 44 -4.94 -11.65 -5.81
CA ALA A 44 -4.42 -11.12 -7.07
C ALA A 44 -2.88 -11.07 -7.13
N MET A 45 -2.21 -11.08 -5.96
CA MET A 45 -0.75 -11.12 -5.89
C MET A 45 -0.17 -12.48 -6.33
N ARG A 46 -0.94 -13.59 -6.24
CA ARG A 46 -0.48 -14.95 -6.60
C ARG A 46 0.15 -15.01 -8.00
N ALA A 47 -0.43 -14.31 -8.98
CA ALA A 47 0.10 -14.25 -10.33
C ALA A 47 1.47 -13.56 -10.45
N ARG A 48 1.92 -12.90 -9.41
CA ARG A 48 3.22 -12.18 -9.33
C ARG A 48 4.23 -12.88 -8.43
N LEU A 49 3.88 -14.03 -7.83
CA LEU A 49 4.74 -14.79 -6.94
C LEU A 49 5.28 -16.04 -7.63
N PHE A 50 6.53 -16.40 -7.34
CA PHE A 50 7.09 -17.69 -7.65
C PHE A 50 6.74 -18.66 -6.52
N VAL A 51 5.80 -19.54 -6.77
CA VAL A 51 5.30 -20.52 -5.79
C VAL A 51 6.20 -21.76 -5.80
N VAL A 52 6.53 -22.23 -4.61
CA VAL A 52 7.33 -23.44 -4.38
C VAL A 52 6.52 -24.37 -3.49
N GLN A 53 6.42 -25.63 -3.89
CA GLN A 53 5.80 -26.66 -3.09
C GLN A 53 6.87 -27.35 -2.22
N ALA A 54 6.73 -27.24 -0.90
CA ALA A 54 7.63 -27.90 0.03
C ALA A 54 7.22 -29.35 0.28
N GLU A 55 8.14 -30.14 0.83
CA GLU A 55 7.86 -31.49 1.31
C GLU A 55 6.72 -31.45 2.37
N GLY A 56 5.76 -32.33 2.24
CA GLY A 56 4.56 -32.32 3.08
C GLY A 56 3.41 -31.43 2.55
N GLY A 57 3.52 -30.84 1.35
CA GLY A 57 2.43 -30.14 0.67
C GLY A 57 2.26 -28.67 1.07
N ALA A 58 3.13 -28.13 1.93
CA ALA A 58 3.08 -26.71 2.28
C ALA A 58 3.44 -25.81 1.07
N GLU A 59 2.61 -24.80 0.79
CA GLU A 59 2.89 -23.82 -0.25
C GLU A 59 3.74 -22.68 0.31
N LEU A 60 4.90 -22.49 -0.29
CA LEU A 60 5.81 -21.39 -0.04
C LEU A 60 5.94 -20.53 -1.31
N CYS A 61 6.57 -19.38 -1.20
CA CYS A 61 6.96 -18.60 -2.36
C CYS A 61 8.32 -17.94 -2.14
N LEU A 62 8.99 -17.58 -3.23
CA LEU A 62 10.16 -16.72 -3.16
C LEU A 62 9.74 -15.33 -2.70
N ARG A 63 10.49 -14.72 -1.77
CA ARG A 63 10.16 -13.39 -1.21
C ARG A 63 10.01 -12.33 -2.31
N PRO A 64 8.87 -11.65 -2.42
CA PRO A 64 8.67 -10.57 -3.39
C PRO A 64 9.26 -9.24 -2.91
N ASP A 65 9.49 -9.12 -1.60
CA ASP A 65 10.17 -8.03 -0.89
C ASP A 65 10.64 -8.51 0.50
N PHE A 66 11.21 -7.59 1.28
CA PHE A 66 11.74 -7.90 2.62
C PHE A 66 10.83 -7.46 3.75
N THR A 67 9.91 -6.52 3.54
CA THR A 67 9.15 -5.85 4.60
C THR A 67 8.44 -6.82 5.52
N VAL A 68 7.70 -7.80 4.98
CA VAL A 68 6.96 -8.78 5.79
C VAL A 68 7.91 -9.66 6.61
N ALA A 69 9.02 -10.11 6.03
CA ALA A 69 9.98 -10.95 6.72
C ALA A 69 10.70 -10.19 7.84
N VAL A 70 11.07 -8.92 7.61
CA VAL A 70 11.71 -8.06 8.60
C VAL A 70 10.74 -7.69 9.72
N ALA A 71 9.47 -7.40 9.39
CA ALA A 71 8.44 -7.12 10.39
C ALA A 71 8.20 -8.33 11.31
N ARG A 72 8.14 -9.54 10.77
CA ARG A 72 8.06 -10.78 11.57
C ARG A 72 9.26 -10.94 12.48
N ARG A 73 10.49 -10.78 11.97
CA ARG A 73 11.70 -10.83 12.78
C ARG A 73 11.66 -9.83 13.93
N HIS A 74 11.19 -8.60 13.70
CA HIS A 74 11.01 -7.60 14.73
C HIS A 74 10.03 -8.08 15.82
N LEU A 75 8.88 -8.61 15.45
CA LEU A 75 7.88 -9.13 16.38
C LEU A 75 8.40 -10.35 17.16
N ASP A 76 9.06 -11.30 16.48
CA ASP A 76 9.64 -12.48 17.12
C ASP A 76 10.74 -12.11 18.13
N GLY A 77 11.47 -11.02 17.88
CA GLY A 77 12.47 -10.47 18.79
C GLY A 77 11.91 -9.77 20.02
N GLY A 78 10.61 -9.44 20.04
CA GLY A 78 9.94 -8.79 21.16
C GLY A 78 10.41 -7.38 21.51
N ALA A 79 11.19 -6.74 20.62
CA ALA A 79 11.71 -5.39 20.84
C ALA A 79 10.59 -4.34 20.65
N ALA A 80 10.53 -3.32 21.52
CA ALA A 80 9.57 -2.23 21.42
C ALA A 80 9.86 -1.29 20.24
N SER A 81 11.12 -1.22 19.79
CA SER A 81 11.58 -0.44 18.65
C SER A 81 12.75 -1.14 17.97
N GLY A 82 12.94 -0.87 16.71
CA GLY A 82 14.05 -1.42 15.94
C GLY A 82 14.22 -0.71 14.60
N ARG A 83 15.43 -0.74 14.09
CA ARG A 83 15.76 -0.25 12.75
C ARG A 83 16.63 -1.29 12.08
N TYR A 84 16.16 -1.82 10.97
CA TYR A 84 16.76 -2.98 10.33
C TYR A 84 17.14 -2.64 8.89
N PHE A 85 18.40 -2.91 8.54
CA PHE A 85 18.92 -2.84 7.18
C PHE A 85 18.90 -4.24 6.57
N TYR A 86 18.48 -4.33 5.33
CA TYR A 86 18.55 -5.57 4.54
C TYR A 86 19.11 -5.34 3.16
N GLU A 87 19.70 -6.39 2.61
CA GLU A 87 20.21 -6.44 1.23
C GLU A 87 20.08 -7.87 0.69
N GLY A 88 19.64 -8.01 -0.55
CA GLY A 88 19.60 -9.31 -1.21
C GLY A 88 18.62 -9.39 -2.37
N PRO A 89 18.48 -10.60 -2.98
CA PRO A 89 17.58 -10.81 -4.08
C PRO A 89 16.11 -10.81 -3.63
N ALA A 90 15.26 -10.23 -4.47
CA ALA A 90 13.80 -10.33 -4.39
C ALA A 90 13.26 -10.81 -5.74
N PHE A 91 12.10 -11.43 -5.75
CA PHE A 91 11.59 -12.20 -6.88
C PHE A 91 10.13 -11.81 -7.18
N ARG A 92 9.85 -11.38 -8.41
CA ARG A 92 8.47 -11.06 -8.85
C ARG A 92 8.25 -11.55 -10.26
N ALA A 93 7.33 -12.50 -10.41
CA ALA A 93 6.91 -12.93 -11.74
C ALA A 93 6.34 -11.75 -12.53
N ALA A 94 6.77 -11.64 -13.78
CA ALA A 94 6.38 -10.57 -14.70
C ALA A 94 5.98 -11.15 -16.07
N PRO A 95 4.91 -11.98 -16.13
CA PRO A 95 4.52 -12.68 -17.34
C PRO A 95 4.15 -11.68 -18.44
N GLY A 96 4.60 -11.99 -19.67
CA GLY A 96 4.31 -11.16 -20.83
C GLY A 96 5.08 -9.83 -20.90
N THR A 97 6.12 -9.66 -20.09
CA THR A 97 6.98 -8.47 -20.09
C THR A 97 8.45 -8.84 -20.11
N GLU A 98 9.32 -7.91 -20.52
CA GLU A 98 10.78 -8.05 -20.44
C GLU A 98 11.37 -7.63 -19.08
N ARG A 99 10.52 -7.33 -18.08
CA ARG A 99 10.98 -6.89 -16.77
C ARG A 99 11.76 -7.99 -16.05
N PRO A 100 12.85 -7.65 -15.35
CA PRO A 100 13.55 -8.59 -14.49
C PRO A 100 12.62 -9.17 -13.41
N GLU A 101 12.72 -10.48 -13.22
CA GLU A 101 11.95 -11.23 -12.23
C GLU A 101 12.76 -11.48 -10.96
N GLU A 102 14.08 -11.54 -11.08
CA GLU A 102 15.03 -11.52 -9.98
C GLU A 102 15.82 -10.22 -9.99
N PHE A 103 15.90 -9.56 -8.84
CA PHE A 103 16.55 -8.27 -8.70
C PHE A 103 17.03 -8.02 -7.28
N VAL A 104 18.07 -7.24 -7.12
CA VAL A 104 18.56 -6.84 -5.80
C VAL A 104 17.70 -5.72 -5.22
N GLN A 105 17.38 -5.86 -3.94
CA GLN A 105 16.83 -4.80 -3.10
C GLN A 105 17.76 -4.51 -1.93
N MET A 106 17.92 -3.25 -1.59
CA MET A 106 18.46 -2.77 -0.33
C MET A 106 17.40 -1.90 0.34
N GLY A 107 17.30 -1.96 1.67
CA GLY A 107 16.30 -1.13 2.33
C GLY A 107 16.45 -1.06 3.84
N VAL A 108 15.60 -0.26 4.43
CA VAL A 108 15.51 -0.08 5.89
C VAL A 108 14.06 -0.12 6.30
N GLU A 109 13.78 -0.88 7.36
CA GLU A 109 12.50 -0.89 8.06
C GLU A 109 12.71 -0.36 9.49
N ALA A 110 11.86 0.57 9.91
CA ALA A 110 11.92 1.19 11.22
C ALA A 110 10.59 0.97 11.97
N PHE A 111 10.69 0.46 13.18
CA PHE A 111 9.57 0.17 14.08
C PHE A 111 9.72 0.97 15.35
N ALA A 112 8.59 1.49 15.87
CA ALA A 112 8.55 2.31 17.07
C ALA A 112 7.22 2.13 17.84
N PRO A 113 7.18 2.51 19.13
CA PRO A 113 5.93 2.56 19.88
C PRO A 113 4.91 3.51 19.25
N PRO A 114 3.60 3.33 19.52
CA PRO A 114 2.54 4.19 18.98
C PRO A 114 2.69 5.68 19.32
N SER A 115 3.37 6.01 20.43
CA SER A 115 3.60 7.36 20.93
C SER A 115 4.71 8.15 20.19
N GLY A 116 5.45 7.50 19.28
CA GLY A 116 6.53 8.16 18.53
C GLY A 116 6.05 9.27 17.58
N ASP A 117 6.95 10.18 17.17
CA ASP A 117 6.67 11.18 16.13
C ASP A 117 6.64 10.52 14.74
N GLY A 118 5.43 10.36 14.21
CA GLY A 118 5.23 9.74 12.90
C GLY A 118 5.72 10.61 11.75
N ALA A 119 5.54 11.93 11.82
CA ALA A 119 5.91 12.82 10.72
C ALA A 119 7.43 12.92 10.55
N ALA A 120 8.17 13.02 11.67
CA ALA A 120 9.62 13.04 11.65
C ALA A 120 10.20 11.71 11.13
N ALA A 121 9.66 10.56 11.57
CA ALA A 121 10.08 9.25 11.08
C ALA A 121 9.78 9.06 9.58
N ASP A 122 8.63 9.54 9.10
CA ASP A 122 8.28 9.54 7.67
C ASP A 122 9.29 10.34 6.84
N ALA A 123 9.59 11.56 7.29
CA ALA A 123 10.53 12.44 6.61
C ALA A 123 11.95 11.86 6.62
N GLU A 124 12.37 11.26 7.73
CA GLU A 124 13.67 10.61 7.85
C GLU A 124 13.83 9.46 6.84
N ILE A 125 12.85 8.54 6.78
CA ILE A 125 12.91 7.38 5.90
C ILE A 125 12.78 7.78 4.42
N ALA A 126 11.90 8.73 4.07
CA ALA A 126 11.82 9.23 2.69
C ALA A 126 13.09 9.98 2.27
N GLY A 127 13.68 10.78 3.19
CA GLY A 127 14.97 11.43 2.98
C GLY A 127 16.12 10.41 2.85
N LEU A 128 16.07 9.30 3.60
CA LEU A 128 17.03 8.21 3.49
C LEU A 128 16.97 7.54 2.11
N ALA A 129 15.74 7.24 1.64
CA ALA A 129 15.53 6.67 0.30
C ALA A 129 16.04 7.60 -0.80
N TRP A 130 15.82 8.90 -0.66
CA TRP A 130 16.35 9.93 -1.57
C TRP A 130 17.89 9.91 -1.61
N ARG A 131 18.55 9.95 -0.45
CA ARG A 131 20.01 9.92 -0.37
C ARG A 131 20.59 8.63 -0.97
N ALA A 132 19.98 7.48 -0.69
CA ALA A 132 20.40 6.20 -1.22
C ALA A 132 20.22 6.12 -2.75
N ALA A 133 19.12 6.63 -3.28
CA ALA A 133 18.89 6.71 -4.72
C ALA A 133 19.91 7.63 -5.41
N THR A 134 20.22 8.78 -4.79
CA THR A 134 21.22 9.74 -5.29
C THR A 134 22.64 9.15 -5.23
N ALA A 135 22.96 8.36 -4.20
CA ALA A 135 24.27 7.71 -4.05
C ALA A 135 24.62 6.74 -5.19
N GLY A 136 23.61 6.25 -5.93
CA GLY A 136 23.80 5.49 -7.17
C GLY A 136 24.30 6.33 -8.36
N GLY A 137 24.34 7.66 -8.23
CA GLY A 137 24.89 8.59 -9.21
C GLY A 137 23.87 9.25 -10.14
N ARG A 138 22.55 8.99 -10.00
CA ARG A 138 21.53 9.65 -10.80
C ARG A 138 21.28 11.09 -10.32
N SER A 139 21.13 12.02 -11.27
CA SER A 139 20.81 13.42 -11.05
C SER A 139 19.41 13.84 -11.49
N ASP A 140 18.70 12.96 -12.23
CA ASP A 140 17.37 13.16 -12.83
C ASP A 140 16.24 12.71 -11.89
N LEU A 141 16.47 12.74 -10.58
CA LEU A 141 15.56 12.19 -9.59
C LEU A 141 14.50 13.21 -9.14
N SER A 142 13.32 12.71 -8.84
CA SER A 142 12.22 13.41 -8.16
C SER A 142 11.59 12.54 -7.09
N LEU A 143 11.18 13.14 -5.96
CA LEU A 143 10.47 12.47 -4.87
C LEU A 143 8.97 12.70 -5.02
N TRP A 144 8.23 11.64 -5.24
CA TRP A 144 6.78 11.63 -5.34
C TRP A 144 6.17 11.16 -4.03
N LEU A 145 5.20 11.90 -3.53
CA LEU A 145 4.61 11.75 -2.21
C LEU A 145 3.10 11.55 -2.35
N GLY A 146 2.56 10.55 -1.67
CA GLY A 146 1.14 10.30 -1.52
C GLY A 146 0.81 10.00 -0.06
N ASP A 147 -0.48 9.86 0.29
CA ASP A 147 -0.86 9.52 1.66
C ASP A 147 -2.29 8.97 1.71
N VAL A 148 -2.40 7.71 2.13
CA VAL A 148 -3.69 7.04 2.34
C VAL A 148 -4.46 7.67 3.51
N GLY A 149 -3.75 8.09 4.56
CA GLY A 149 -4.34 8.75 5.72
C GLY A 149 -4.91 10.14 5.38
N LEU A 150 -4.20 10.92 4.54
CA LEU A 150 -4.71 12.22 4.07
C LEU A 150 -5.97 12.05 3.19
N PHE A 151 -6.01 11.03 2.33
CA PHE A 151 -7.22 10.71 1.59
C PHE A 151 -8.39 10.37 2.53
N ALA A 152 -8.15 9.57 3.57
CA ALA A 152 -9.17 9.24 4.56
C ALA A 152 -9.71 10.50 5.28
N ALA A 153 -8.83 11.42 5.67
CA ALA A 153 -9.20 12.69 6.28
C ALA A 153 -9.97 13.61 5.30
N PHE A 154 -9.60 13.58 4.01
CA PHE A 154 -10.33 14.30 2.97
C PHE A 154 -11.75 13.74 2.78
N ILE A 155 -11.93 12.42 2.72
CA ILE A 155 -13.25 11.78 2.65
C ILE A 155 -14.12 12.15 3.87
N GLU A 156 -13.54 12.19 5.07
CA GLU A 156 -14.25 12.65 6.28
C GLU A 156 -14.72 14.11 6.16
N SER A 157 -13.93 14.96 5.52
CA SER A 157 -14.24 16.36 5.32
C SER A 157 -15.46 16.61 4.43
N LEU A 158 -15.83 15.64 3.59
CA LEU A 158 -16.99 15.74 2.69
C LEU A 158 -18.34 15.50 3.41
N GLY A 159 -18.34 15.06 4.67
CA GLY A 159 -19.58 14.84 5.45
C GLY A 159 -20.46 13.73 4.91
N LEU A 160 -19.89 12.74 4.24
CA LEU A 160 -20.62 11.62 3.64
C LEU A 160 -21.24 10.71 4.71
N PRO A 161 -22.32 9.96 4.39
CA PRO A 161 -22.84 8.91 5.25
C PRO A 161 -21.73 7.92 5.65
N ALA A 162 -21.75 7.44 6.90
CA ALA A 162 -20.69 6.61 7.47
C ALA A 162 -20.37 5.36 6.63
N THR A 163 -21.39 4.69 6.10
CA THR A 163 -21.26 3.52 5.23
C THR A 163 -20.53 3.83 3.92
N LEU A 164 -20.85 4.95 3.29
CA LEU A 164 -20.22 5.43 2.06
C LEU A 164 -18.78 5.87 2.32
N SER A 165 -18.54 6.64 3.39
CA SER A 165 -17.20 7.04 3.82
C SER A 165 -16.30 5.83 4.06
N ALA A 166 -16.77 4.83 4.82
CA ALA A 166 -16.03 3.59 5.09
C ALA A 166 -15.73 2.82 3.79
N ARG A 167 -16.67 2.77 2.84
CA ARG A 167 -16.47 2.13 1.53
C ARG A 167 -15.37 2.82 0.72
N LEU A 168 -15.41 4.15 0.61
CA LEU A 168 -14.41 4.93 -0.13
C LEU A 168 -13.00 4.82 0.50
N LYS A 169 -12.90 4.90 1.83
CA LYS A 169 -11.63 4.71 2.55
C LYS A 169 -11.01 3.33 2.30
N ARG A 170 -11.83 2.28 2.21
CA ARG A 170 -11.36 0.91 1.94
C ARG A 170 -10.73 0.74 0.56
N VAL A 171 -11.11 1.56 -0.41
CA VAL A 171 -10.57 1.54 -1.77
C VAL A 171 -9.53 2.63 -2.03
N ALA A 172 -9.10 3.36 -1.00
CA ALA A 172 -8.16 4.48 -1.09
C ALA A 172 -6.85 4.13 -1.82
N GLY A 173 -6.24 2.99 -1.45
CA GLY A 173 -4.99 2.50 -2.07
C GLY A 173 -5.20 1.75 -3.39
N ARG A 174 -6.44 1.68 -3.93
CA ARG A 174 -6.81 0.89 -5.11
C ARG A 174 -7.43 1.76 -6.20
N PRO A 175 -6.63 2.44 -7.03
CA PRO A 175 -7.11 3.45 -7.99
C PRO A 175 -8.23 2.94 -8.92
N ARG A 176 -8.12 1.69 -9.40
CA ARG A 176 -9.15 1.09 -10.28
C ARG A 176 -10.50 0.91 -9.59
N LEU A 177 -10.50 0.51 -8.32
CA LEU A 177 -11.73 0.34 -7.55
C LEU A 177 -12.34 1.70 -7.21
N LEU A 178 -11.51 2.67 -6.85
CA LEU A 178 -11.97 4.04 -6.61
C LEU A 178 -12.58 4.65 -7.88
N GLN A 179 -11.93 4.51 -9.03
CA GLN A 179 -12.50 4.95 -10.32
C GLN A 179 -13.85 4.31 -10.62
N ALA A 180 -14.01 3.00 -10.34
CA ALA A 180 -15.29 2.31 -10.49
C ALA A 180 -16.38 2.87 -9.56
N GLU A 181 -16.03 3.28 -8.33
CA GLU A 181 -16.95 3.96 -7.42
C GLU A 181 -17.33 5.36 -7.93
N LEU A 182 -16.36 6.13 -8.40
CA LEU A 182 -16.61 7.47 -8.97
C LEU A 182 -17.48 7.41 -10.23
N ALA A 183 -17.27 6.41 -11.09
CA ALA A 183 -18.07 6.22 -12.30
C ALA A 183 -19.56 5.91 -12.02
N ARG A 184 -19.87 5.40 -10.82
CA ARG A 184 -21.25 5.14 -10.39
C ARG A 184 -21.91 6.36 -9.74
N ALA A 185 -21.20 7.47 -9.58
CA ALA A 185 -21.73 8.66 -8.94
C ALA A 185 -22.94 9.22 -9.71
N GLY A 186 -23.98 9.60 -8.97
CA GLY A 186 -25.22 10.10 -9.54
C GLY A 186 -26.13 9.05 -10.19
N HIS A 187 -25.69 7.80 -10.31
CA HIS A 187 -26.53 6.72 -10.79
C HIS A 187 -27.09 5.97 -9.58
N VAL A 188 -28.38 6.03 -9.38
CA VAL A 188 -29.10 5.06 -8.54
C VAL A 188 -28.95 3.73 -9.28
N ALA A 189 -28.13 2.81 -8.76
CA ALA A 189 -28.00 1.50 -9.36
C ALA A 189 -29.37 0.85 -9.39
N ALA A 190 -29.97 0.75 -10.59
CA ALA A 190 -31.10 -0.12 -10.76
C ALA A 190 -30.62 -1.54 -10.39
N PRO A 191 -31.24 -2.21 -9.41
CA PRO A 191 -30.86 -3.57 -9.07
C PRO A 191 -31.01 -4.42 -10.34
N ALA A 192 -29.93 -5.09 -10.77
CA ALA A 192 -30.07 -6.12 -11.80
C ALA A 192 -31.18 -7.09 -11.32
N ALA A 193 -32.17 -7.35 -12.15
CA ALA A 193 -33.45 -7.97 -11.78
C ALA A 193 -33.34 -9.24 -10.90
N ASN A 194 -32.24 -10.00 -11.03
CA ASN A 194 -31.96 -11.20 -10.21
C ASN A 194 -31.06 -10.95 -8.98
N GLN A 195 -30.36 -9.79 -8.90
CA GLN A 195 -29.51 -9.46 -7.75
C GLN A 195 -30.27 -8.67 -6.68
N GLY A 196 -31.34 -7.98 -7.05
CA GLY A 196 -32.15 -7.21 -6.13
C GLY A 196 -32.95 -8.06 -5.14
N GLN A 197 -33.46 -9.21 -5.56
CA GLN A 197 -34.22 -10.10 -4.68
C GLN A 197 -33.31 -10.72 -3.60
N LEU A 198 -32.13 -11.22 -3.96
CA LEU A 198 -31.18 -11.79 -2.99
C LEU A 198 -30.65 -10.71 -2.05
N ALA A 199 -30.29 -9.53 -2.57
CA ALA A 199 -29.85 -8.41 -1.76
C ALA A 199 -30.94 -7.92 -0.78
N ALA A 200 -32.20 -7.88 -1.21
CA ALA A 200 -33.34 -7.55 -0.36
C ALA A 200 -33.61 -8.61 0.72
N LEU A 201 -33.44 -9.88 0.41
CA LEU A 201 -33.56 -10.98 1.37
C LEU A 201 -32.44 -10.99 2.43
N LEU A 202 -31.26 -10.51 2.07
CA LEU A 202 -30.09 -10.45 2.95
C LEU A 202 -29.96 -9.09 3.67
N ALA A 203 -30.70 -8.07 3.25
CA ALA A 203 -30.67 -6.76 3.87
C ALA A 203 -31.13 -6.83 5.34
N GLY A 204 -30.24 -6.37 6.25
CA GLY A 204 -30.50 -6.38 7.68
C GLY A 204 -30.26 -7.73 8.39
N ARG A 205 -29.79 -8.77 7.70
CA ARG A 205 -29.38 -10.03 8.33
C ARG A 205 -27.92 -9.95 8.80
N SER A 206 -27.64 -10.61 9.90
CA SER A 206 -26.26 -10.79 10.37
C SER A 206 -25.46 -11.72 9.45
N GLU A 207 -24.13 -11.64 9.50
CA GLU A 207 -23.25 -12.60 8.79
C GLU A 207 -23.52 -14.04 9.26
N GLY A 208 -23.80 -14.25 10.56
CA GLY A 208 -24.13 -15.56 11.13
C GLY A 208 -25.44 -16.14 10.62
N ASP A 209 -26.52 -15.35 10.59
CA ASP A 209 -27.81 -15.79 10.07
C ASP A 209 -27.76 -16.11 8.58
N THR A 210 -26.96 -15.35 7.84
CA THR A 210 -26.74 -15.59 6.40
C THR A 210 -25.93 -16.85 6.17
N ALA A 211 -24.93 -17.15 7.02
CA ALA A 211 -24.14 -18.36 6.95
C ALA A 211 -25.02 -19.59 7.22
N ALA A 212 -25.86 -19.57 8.27
CA ALA A 212 -26.78 -20.65 8.61
C ALA A 212 -27.78 -20.92 7.47
N LEU A 213 -28.32 -19.86 6.84
CA LEU A 213 -29.20 -20.00 5.69
C LEU A 213 -28.49 -20.64 4.48
N LEU A 214 -27.23 -20.28 4.22
CA LEU A 214 -26.44 -20.88 3.14
C LEU A 214 -26.14 -22.35 3.40
N GLU A 215 -25.82 -22.72 4.65
CA GLU A 215 -25.61 -24.11 5.06
C GLU A 215 -26.88 -24.95 4.82
N GLU A 216 -28.05 -24.44 5.19
CA GLU A 216 -29.32 -25.09 4.96
C GLU A 216 -29.64 -25.28 3.47
N VAL A 217 -29.44 -24.22 2.66
CA VAL A 217 -29.62 -24.28 1.20
C VAL A 217 -28.66 -25.28 0.55
N TRP A 218 -27.40 -25.33 0.98
CA TRP A 218 -26.43 -26.27 0.44
C TRP A 218 -26.78 -27.72 0.83
N ALA A 219 -27.19 -27.95 2.07
CA ALA A 219 -27.64 -29.26 2.52
C ALA A 219 -28.84 -29.74 1.71
N LEU A 220 -29.83 -28.87 1.48
CA LEU A 220 -31.01 -29.20 0.65
C LEU A 220 -30.67 -29.44 -0.83
N ALA A 221 -29.67 -28.70 -1.35
CA ALA A 221 -29.24 -28.85 -2.74
C ALA A 221 -28.18 -29.93 -2.96
N GLY A 222 -27.71 -30.61 -1.91
CA GLY A 222 -26.66 -31.64 -1.98
C GLY A 222 -25.31 -31.06 -2.43
N ILE A 223 -25.03 -29.79 -2.14
CA ILE A 223 -23.79 -29.12 -2.55
C ILE A 223 -22.76 -29.29 -1.44
N GLU A 224 -21.66 -29.97 -1.77
CA GLU A 224 -20.48 -30.01 -0.90
C GLU A 224 -19.55 -28.82 -1.18
N PRO A 225 -18.98 -28.15 -0.13
CA PRO A 225 -18.06 -27.04 -0.31
C PRO A 225 -16.80 -27.48 -1.06
N VAL A 226 -16.57 -26.95 -2.26
CA VAL A 226 -15.36 -27.21 -3.05
C VAL A 226 -14.44 -25.98 -2.97
N GLY A 227 -13.15 -26.19 -2.66
CA GLY A 227 -12.14 -25.15 -2.76
C GLY A 227 -11.89 -24.31 -1.52
N GLY A 228 -12.16 -24.84 -0.31
CA GLY A 228 -11.68 -24.24 0.95
C GLY A 228 -12.44 -23.00 1.45
N ARG A 229 -13.49 -22.53 0.75
CA ARG A 229 -14.33 -21.41 1.20
C ARG A 229 -15.59 -21.93 1.89
N GLY A 230 -15.69 -21.68 3.20
CA GLY A 230 -16.85 -22.05 4.00
C GLY A 230 -18.05 -21.13 3.81
N PRO A 231 -19.27 -21.60 4.24
CA PRO A 231 -20.51 -20.81 4.19
C PRO A 231 -20.38 -19.44 4.85
N ALA A 232 -19.65 -19.34 5.95
CA ALA A 232 -19.42 -18.09 6.68
C ALA A 232 -18.69 -17.03 5.83
N GLU A 233 -17.67 -17.42 5.06
CA GLU A 233 -16.93 -16.50 4.19
C GLU A 233 -17.80 -15.99 3.04
N ILE A 234 -18.60 -16.89 2.46
CA ILE A 234 -19.53 -16.54 1.38
C ILE A 234 -20.66 -15.65 1.91
N ALA A 235 -21.19 -15.95 3.09
CA ALA A 235 -22.19 -15.14 3.77
C ALA A 235 -21.69 -13.71 4.03
N ALA A 236 -20.52 -13.58 4.62
CA ALA A 236 -19.89 -12.28 4.87
C ALA A 236 -19.69 -11.48 3.58
N ARG A 237 -19.35 -12.13 2.48
CA ARG A 237 -19.22 -11.48 1.17
C ARG A 237 -20.57 -11.05 0.60
N LEU A 238 -21.61 -11.86 0.73
CA LEU A 238 -22.96 -11.56 0.25
C LEU A 238 -23.59 -10.42 1.05
N VAL A 239 -23.49 -10.44 2.38
CA VAL A 239 -23.98 -9.38 3.26
C VAL A 239 -23.29 -8.05 2.90
N ARG A 240 -21.96 -8.02 2.83
CA ARG A 240 -21.22 -6.84 2.41
C ARG A 240 -21.60 -6.33 1.02
N ARG A 241 -21.93 -7.23 0.09
CA ARG A 241 -22.40 -6.84 -1.25
C ARG A 241 -23.82 -6.27 -1.22
N ALA A 242 -24.71 -6.82 -0.39
CA ALA A 242 -26.06 -6.32 -0.19
C ALA A 242 -26.04 -4.93 0.47
N GLU A 243 -25.25 -4.75 1.51
CA GLU A 243 -25.03 -3.45 2.16
C GLU A 243 -24.45 -2.41 1.20
N ALA A 244 -23.47 -2.81 0.37
CA ALA A 244 -22.89 -1.93 -0.65
C ALA A 244 -23.91 -1.53 -1.75
N ALA A 245 -24.85 -2.42 -2.08
CA ALA A 245 -25.94 -2.12 -3.03
C ALA A 245 -27.03 -1.24 -2.42
N ALA A 246 -27.29 -1.37 -1.11
CA ALA A 246 -28.23 -0.54 -0.38
C ALA A 246 -27.66 0.82 0.08
N ALA A 247 -26.32 0.96 0.02
CA ALA A 247 -25.66 2.20 0.45
C ALA A 247 -26.05 3.38 -0.47
N PRO A 248 -26.20 4.59 0.08
CA PRO A 248 -26.47 5.79 -0.70
C PRO A 248 -25.47 5.93 -1.85
N ALA A 249 -25.95 6.36 -3.01
CA ALA A 249 -25.09 6.70 -4.14
C ALA A 249 -24.21 7.91 -3.78
N LEU A 250 -22.98 7.93 -4.27
CA LEU A 250 -22.11 9.11 -4.16
C LEU A 250 -22.70 10.24 -5.00
N GLY A 251 -22.85 11.43 -4.41
CA GLY A 251 -23.30 12.63 -5.12
C GLY A 251 -22.28 13.06 -6.18
N GLN A 252 -22.76 13.73 -7.23
CA GLN A 252 -21.89 14.26 -8.28
C GLN A 252 -20.87 15.29 -7.77
N PRO A 253 -21.23 16.25 -6.88
CA PRO A 253 -20.27 17.22 -6.35
C PRO A 253 -19.13 16.54 -5.56
N GLU A 254 -19.46 15.56 -4.72
CA GLU A 254 -18.50 14.82 -3.92
C GLU A 254 -17.60 13.95 -4.81
N ALA A 255 -18.17 13.29 -5.84
CA ALA A 255 -17.40 12.53 -6.80
C ALA A 255 -16.41 13.42 -7.57
N GLN A 256 -16.82 14.61 -7.97
CA GLN A 256 -15.94 15.59 -8.62
C GLN A 256 -14.83 16.06 -7.67
N ALA A 257 -15.14 16.32 -6.40
CA ALA A 257 -14.14 16.70 -5.40
C ALA A 257 -13.12 15.59 -5.17
N ILE A 258 -13.55 14.32 -5.08
CA ILE A 258 -12.67 13.16 -4.96
C ILE A 258 -11.82 12.98 -6.22
N ALA A 259 -12.42 13.10 -7.40
CA ALA A 259 -11.69 13.03 -8.67
C ALA A 259 -10.64 14.14 -8.78
N ALA A 260 -10.99 15.37 -8.39
CA ALA A 260 -10.05 16.49 -8.37
C ALA A 260 -8.91 16.30 -7.37
N PHE A 261 -9.18 15.72 -6.18
CA PHE A 261 -8.15 15.32 -5.23
C PHE A 261 -7.20 14.28 -5.83
N MET A 262 -7.73 13.22 -6.43
CA MET A 262 -6.93 12.15 -7.03
C MET A 262 -6.13 12.59 -8.26
N ALA A 263 -6.57 13.65 -8.94
CA ALA A 263 -5.88 14.21 -10.10
C ALA A 263 -4.73 15.15 -9.74
N ILE A 264 -4.49 15.45 -8.45
CA ILE A 264 -3.38 16.31 -8.04
C ILE A 264 -2.06 15.63 -8.43
N SER A 265 -1.22 16.36 -9.16
CA SER A 265 0.13 15.94 -9.55
C SER A 265 0.99 17.21 -9.70
N GLU A 266 1.34 17.83 -8.58
CA GLU A 266 1.89 19.18 -8.51
C GLU A 266 3.15 19.21 -7.61
N PRO A 267 3.97 20.29 -7.62
CA PRO A 267 4.96 20.51 -6.57
C PRO A 267 4.32 20.36 -5.19
N ALA A 268 5.02 19.75 -4.22
CA ALA A 268 4.39 19.26 -2.99
C ALA A 268 3.63 20.35 -2.21
N ALA A 269 4.18 21.54 -2.06
CA ALA A 269 3.51 22.65 -1.37
C ALA A 269 2.24 23.12 -2.10
N ALA A 270 2.28 23.20 -3.43
CA ALA A 270 1.12 23.60 -4.25
C ALA A 270 0.02 22.53 -4.19
N GLY A 271 0.39 21.25 -4.26
CA GLY A 271 -0.56 20.13 -4.14
C GLY A 271 -1.30 20.14 -2.80
N LEU A 272 -0.61 20.37 -1.68
CA LEU A 272 -1.26 20.50 -0.36
C LEU A 272 -2.14 21.76 -0.26
N ALA A 273 -1.74 22.89 -0.87
CA ALA A 273 -2.58 24.07 -0.95
C ALA A 273 -3.88 23.77 -1.73
N ARG A 274 -3.79 22.99 -2.81
CA ARG A 274 -4.95 22.56 -3.58
C ARG A 274 -5.88 21.65 -2.77
N VAL A 275 -5.35 20.72 -1.97
CA VAL A 275 -6.16 19.90 -1.03
C VAL A 275 -6.93 20.79 -0.05
N ARG A 276 -6.29 21.83 0.52
CA ARG A 276 -6.95 22.82 1.40
C ARG A 276 -8.13 23.51 0.69
N GLY A 277 -7.92 23.92 -0.57
CA GLY A 277 -8.96 24.55 -1.38
C GLY A 277 -10.16 23.66 -1.68
N LEU A 278 -9.93 22.39 -2.01
CA LEU A 278 -10.99 21.43 -2.32
C LEU A 278 -11.92 21.14 -1.13
N ALA A 279 -11.41 21.19 0.08
CA ALA A 279 -12.15 20.86 1.30
C ALA A 279 -12.95 22.02 1.92
N GLY A 280 -12.81 23.23 1.41
CA GLY A 280 -13.52 24.41 1.96
C GLY A 280 -13.19 24.74 3.42
N GLY A 281 -12.10 24.21 3.97
CA GLY A 281 -11.53 24.62 5.28
C GLY A 281 -12.31 24.20 6.54
N LYS A 282 -13.35 23.37 6.45
CA LYS A 282 -14.29 23.15 7.56
C LYS A 282 -14.07 21.90 8.41
N ALA A 283 -13.22 20.95 7.99
CA ALA A 283 -13.07 19.69 8.71
C ALA A 283 -11.83 19.65 9.60
N LYS A 284 -12.03 19.48 10.90
CA LYS A 284 -10.95 19.41 11.90
C LYS A 284 -9.94 18.30 11.60
N ALA A 285 -10.40 17.12 11.18
CA ALA A 285 -9.52 16.00 10.86
C ALA A 285 -8.58 16.31 9.69
N LEU A 286 -9.08 16.94 8.62
CA LEU A 286 -8.27 17.32 7.48
C LEU A 286 -7.27 18.43 7.83
N THR A 287 -7.69 19.41 8.63
CA THR A 287 -6.79 20.46 9.11
C THR A 287 -5.63 19.88 9.93
N ALA A 288 -5.90 18.91 10.81
CA ALA A 288 -4.86 18.23 11.57
C ALA A 288 -3.92 17.41 10.66
N ALA A 289 -4.46 16.66 9.69
CA ALA A 289 -3.66 15.90 8.74
C ALA A 289 -2.76 16.82 7.89
N LEU A 290 -3.25 17.97 7.47
CA LEU A 290 -2.47 18.96 6.71
C LEU A 290 -1.37 19.62 7.56
N ALA A 291 -1.61 19.83 8.86
CA ALA A 291 -0.56 20.33 9.77
C ALA A 291 0.58 19.31 9.93
N VAL A 292 0.25 18.01 10.01
CA VAL A 292 1.26 16.93 9.98
C VAL A 292 2.06 16.94 8.67
N TRP A 293 1.39 17.23 7.55
CA TRP A 293 2.07 17.35 6.25
C TRP A 293 3.00 18.55 6.15
N ASP A 294 2.62 19.69 6.72
CA ASP A 294 3.49 20.88 6.76
C ASP A 294 4.79 20.59 7.56
N ALA A 295 4.67 19.91 8.70
CA ALA A 295 5.83 19.46 9.48
C ALA A 295 6.70 18.48 8.67
N ARG A 296 6.09 17.49 8.04
CA ARG A 296 6.76 16.48 7.20
C ARG A 296 7.54 17.14 6.05
N LEU A 297 6.94 18.08 5.32
CA LEU A 297 7.63 18.80 4.24
C LEU A 297 8.79 19.66 4.75
N THR A 298 8.62 20.28 5.93
CA THR A 298 9.69 21.05 6.57
C THR A 298 10.91 20.18 6.88
N ASP A 299 10.68 18.97 7.40
CA ASP A 299 11.75 18.02 7.71
C ASP A 299 12.37 17.42 6.44
N LEU A 300 11.55 17.07 5.44
CA LEU A 300 12.03 16.57 4.15
C LEU A 300 12.92 17.57 3.42
N ALA A 301 12.63 18.87 3.52
CA ALA A 301 13.41 19.93 2.87
C ALA A 301 14.87 20.01 3.35
N ARG A 302 15.20 19.35 4.48
CA ARG A 302 16.60 19.22 4.94
C ARG A 302 17.42 18.22 4.10
N SER A 303 16.76 17.31 3.40
CA SER A 303 17.41 16.24 2.64
C SER A 303 17.07 16.25 1.15
N VAL A 304 15.91 16.77 0.77
CA VAL A 304 15.39 16.76 -0.59
C VAL A 304 15.14 18.18 -1.06
N PRO A 305 15.69 18.62 -2.20
CA PRO A 305 15.39 19.93 -2.76
C PRO A 305 13.88 20.12 -3.00
N ALA A 306 13.34 21.28 -2.65
CA ALA A 306 11.90 21.54 -2.70
C ALA A 306 11.32 21.44 -4.12
N ASP A 307 12.08 21.81 -5.14
CA ASP A 307 11.73 21.70 -6.56
C ASP A 307 11.70 20.26 -7.08
N ARG A 308 12.27 19.32 -6.32
CA ARG A 308 12.26 17.88 -6.62
C ARG A 308 11.14 17.12 -5.91
N MET A 309 10.38 17.76 -5.02
CA MET A 309 9.26 17.15 -4.31
C MET A 309 7.93 17.38 -5.02
N ARG A 310 7.20 16.32 -5.30
CA ARG A 310 5.87 16.34 -5.92
C ARG A 310 4.85 15.62 -5.03
N PHE A 311 3.63 16.14 -5.00
CA PHE A 311 2.50 15.50 -4.33
C PHE A 311 1.56 14.89 -5.36
N ALA A 312 1.26 13.60 -5.21
CA ALA A 312 0.36 12.83 -6.05
C ALA A 312 -0.39 11.79 -5.20
N PRO A 313 -1.59 12.11 -4.69
CA PRO A 313 -2.35 11.20 -3.83
C PRO A 313 -2.78 9.90 -4.53
N ALA A 314 -2.79 9.87 -5.86
CA ALA A 314 -3.03 8.66 -6.65
C ALA A 314 -1.81 7.73 -6.74
N LEU A 315 -0.71 8.05 -6.02
CA LEU A 315 0.47 7.20 -5.97
C LEU A 315 0.09 5.83 -5.39
N GLY A 316 -0.04 4.83 -6.25
CA GLY A 316 -0.41 3.47 -5.87
C GLY A 316 0.83 2.59 -5.73
N HIS A 317 0.82 1.70 -4.73
CA HIS A 317 1.86 0.71 -4.53
C HIS A 317 1.38 -0.71 -4.87
N ALA A 318 2.35 -1.59 -5.11
CA ALA A 318 2.07 -2.98 -5.44
C ALA A 318 1.48 -3.77 -4.26
N PHE A 319 1.66 -3.29 -3.04
CA PHE A 319 1.20 -3.94 -1.80
C PHE A 319 0.19 -3.07 -1.06
N ASP A 320 -0.89 -3.69 -0.60
CA ASP A 320 -2.03 -3.04 0.05
C ASP A 320 -1.85 -2.83 1.57
N TYR A 321 -0.61 -2.92 2.08
CA TYR A 321 -0.37 -2.76 3.51
C TYR A 321 -0.07 -1.32 3.95
N TYR A 322 0.18 -0.39 3.01
CA TYR A 322 0.40 1.03 3.36
C TYR A 322 -0.88 1.68 3.87
N ASP A 323 -0.80 2.38 4.99
CA ASP A 323 -1.93 3.03 5.66
C ASP A 323 -1.69 4.53 6.00
N GLY A 324 -0.54 5.06 5.63
CA GLY A 324 -0.16 6.47 5.81
C GLY A 324 0.56 7.03 4.59
N LEU A 325 1.70 7.74 4.86
CA LEU A 325 2.58 8.24 3.82
C LEU A 325 2.99 7.12 2.87
N THR A 326 3.00 7.42 1.58
CA THR A 326 3.60 6.62 0.52
C THR A 326 4.54 7.49 -0.30
N PHE A 327 5.65 6.94 -0.77
CA PHE A 327 6.56 7.69 -1.63
C PHE A 327 7.30 6.82 -2.63
N GLU A 328 7.73 7.47 -3.71
CA GLU A 328 8.61 6.90 -4.73
C GLU A 328 9.68 7.91 -5.10
N VAL A 329 10.92 7.45 -5.21
CA VAL A 329 11.97 8.20 -5.91
C VAL A 329 11.96 7.73 -7.36
N ARG A 330 11.69 8.64 -8.28
CA ARG A 330 11.58 8.37 -9.71
C ARG A 330 12.71 9.04 -10.46
N SER A 331 13.21 8.38 -11.48
CA SER A 331 14.12 8.92 -12.48
C SER A 331 13.30 9.27 -13.73
N GLU A 332 13.57 10.44 -14.30
CA GLU A 332 12.92 10.86 -15.54
C GLU A 332 13.22 9.89 -16.69
N ALA A 333 14.47 9.45 -16.80
CA ALA A 333 14.93 8.51 -17.82
C ALA A 333 14.26 7.12 -17.70
N LEU A 334 13.99 6.64 -16.46
CA LEU A 334 13.37 5.33 -16.25
C LEU A 334 11.84 5.35 -16.39
N GLY A 335 11.23 6.52 -16.27
CA GLY A 335 9.78 6.69 -16.29
C GLY A 335 9.06 6.21 -15.02
N PRO A 336 7.74 6.44 -14.94
CA PRO A 336 6.95 6.24 -13.71
C PRO A 336 6.79 4.78 -13.28
N ASP A 337 6.87 3.83 -14.21
CA ASP A 337 6.67 2.40 -13.94
C ASP A 337 7.90 1.70 -13.37
N ARG A 338 9.04 2.40 -13.31
CA ARG A 338 10.33 1.88 -12.83
C ARG A 338 10.91 2.77 -11.73
N PRO A 339 10.23 2.92 -10.57
CA PRO A 339 10.77 3.74 -9.48
C PRO A 339 12.11 3.21 -9.01
N VAL A 340 13.01 4.14 -8.66
CA VAL A 340 14.36 3.84 -8.14
C VAL A 340 14.27 3.37 -6.69
N ALA A 341 13.43 4.05 -5.90
CA ALA A 341 13.13 3.67 -4.53
C ALA A 341 11.63 3.81 -4.25
N VAL A 342 11.14 3.01 -3.31
CA VAL A 342 9.72 2.99 -2.88
C VAL A 342 9.69 2.83 -1.38
N GLY A 343 8.73 3.45 -0.72
CA GLY A 343 8.53 3.27 0.71
C GLY A 343 7.24 3.90 1.21
N GLY A 344 7.05 3.83 2.51
CA GLY A 344 5.88 4.43 3.17
C GLY A 344 5.63 3.86 4.55
N ARG A 345 4.53 4.31 5.15
CA ARG A 345 4.05 3.92 6.48
C ARG A 345 3.03 2.79 6.37
N TYR A 346 3.17 1.82 7.29
CA TYR A 346 2.34 0.61 7.31
C TYR A 346 2.12 0.11 8.76
N ASP A 347 1.67 0.99 9.64
CA ASP A 347 1.45 0.73 11.08
C ASP A 347 0.53 -0.48 11.32
N GLY A 348 -0.52 -0.63 10.51
CA GLY A 348 -1.47 -1.73 10.58
C GLY A 348 -0.91 -3.11 10.23
N LEU A 349 0.25 -3.19 9.57
CA LEU A 349 0.88 -4.47 9.22
C LEU A 349 1.26 -5.27 10.47
N LEU A 350 1.78 -4.59 11.52
CA LEU A 350 2.20 -5.26 12.75
C LEU A 350 1.04 -6.02 13.41
N ALA A 351 -0.14 -5.39 13.50
CA ALA A 351 -1.34 -6.03 14.05
C ALA A 351 -1.81 -7.21 13.18
N ARG A 352 -1.74 -7.10 11.85
CA ARG A 352 -2.07 -8.19 10.92
C ARG A 352 -1.11 -9.38 11.02
N LEU A 353 0.10 -9.16 11.50
CA LEU A 353 1.10 -10.20 11.78
C LEU A 353 1.01 -10.75 13.21
N GLY A 354 -0.01 -10.38 13.98
CA GLY A 354 -0.23 -10.85 15.35
C GLY A 354 0.49 -10.04 16.43
N GLY A 355 1.10 -8.91 16.06
CA GLY A 355 1.72 -7.96 17.01
C GLY A 355 0.73 -7.00 17.65
N GLY A 356 1.21 -6.23 18.62
CA GLY A 356 0.49 -5.12 19.22
C GLY A 356 0.48 -3.87 18.32
N PRO A 357 -0.22 -2.79 18.75
CA PRO A 357 -0.17 -1.51 18.06
C PRO A 357 1.25 -0.94 18.08
N GLY A 358 1.71 -0.46 16.93
CA GLY A 358 3.04 0.10 16.76
C GLY A 358 3.09 1.02 15.56
N ARG A 359 4.22 1.68 15.34
CA ARG A 359 4.50 2.46 14.16
C ARG A 359 5.52 1.73 13.29
N ALA A 360 5.28 1.71 11.99
CA ALA A 360 6.14 1.06 11.03
C ALA A 360 6.26 1.90 9.76
N VAL A 361 7.49 2.22 9.38
CA VAL A 361 7.81 2.94 8.16
C VAL A 361 9.10 2.39 7.57
N GLY A 362 9.14 2.21 6.25
CA GLY A 362 10.32 1.66 5.61
C GLY A 362 10.50 2.15 4.18
N CYS A 363 11.66 1.82 3.63
CA CYS A 363 11.97 2.06 2.23
C CYS A 363 12.81 0.94 1.64
N MET A 364 12.65 0.73 0.34
CA MET A 364 13.54 -0.08 -0.46
C MET A 364 14.11 0.73 -1.63
N VAL A 365 15.32 0.41 -2.01
CA VAL A 365 16.01 0.93 -3.20
C VAL A 365 16.34 -0.22 -4.13
N ARG A 366 16.23 0.00 -5.42
CA ARG A 366 16.67 -0.89 -6.49
C ARG A 366 18.07 -0.43 -6.96
N PRO A 367 19.17 -1.04 -6.53
CA PRO A 367 20.52 -0.55 -6.84
C PRO A 367 20.80 -0.40 -8.33
N TRP A 368 20.31 -1.32 -9.17
CA TRP A 368 20.44 -1.23 -10.62
C TRP A 368 19.76 0.02 -11.20
N ARG A 369 18.61 0.38 -10.67
CA ARG A 369 17.88 1.59 -11.09
C ARG A 369 18.49 2.88 -10.52
N ALA A 370 19.10 2.81 -9.34
CA ALA A 370 19.82 3.94 -8.74
C ALA A 370 21.16 4.21 -9.44
N PHE A 371 21.77 3.18 -10.01
CA PHE A 371 23.02 3.31 -10.72
C PHE A 371 22.86 4.11 -12.02
N ALA A 372 23.63 5.21 -12.15
CA ALA A 372 23.51 6.12 -13.30
C ALA A 372 23.91 5.47 -14.64
N GLY A 373 24.77 4.45 -14.61
CA GLY A 373 25.13 3.65 -15.79
C GLY A 373 24.20 2.46 -16.04
N GLY A 374 23.17 2.27 -15.20
CA GLY A 374 22.06 1.36 -15.48
C GLY A 374 21.19 1.90 -16.58
N GLU A 375 20.34 1.03 -17.18
CA GLU A 375 19.50 1.41 -18.31
C GLU A 375 18.80 2.76 -18.14
N ALA A 376 18.81 3.56 -19.21
CA ALA A 376 17.88 4.62 -19.46
C ALA A 376 16.56 4.07 -20.03
#